data_4a59a953eaeea19642842aa6f6b51338
#
_entry.id   4a59a953eaeea19642842aa6f6b51338
#
_cell.length_a   1.000
_cell.length_b   1.000
_cell.length_c   1.000
_cell.angle_alpha   90.00
_cell.angle_beta   90.00
_cell.angle_gamma   90.00
#
_symmetry.space_group_name_H-M   'P 1'
#
loop_
_entity.id
_entity.type
_entity.pdbx_description
1 polymer ?
#
loop_
_entity_poly.entity_id
_entity_poly.type
_entity_poly.pdbx_seq_one_letter_code
_entity_poly.pdbx_strand_id
1 'polypeptide(L)'
;LSTSIITAFFKRRIIQPVLNLLRQGMTPHKLAVTVALGTVVGILPALGVTTVMGTALAARFRLNIAATVLVSYLVHPLQLLLIIPFIKAGIFMFGLEELKLSLDEMIAMFRLDWLAALNKLWVANLAAVSAWAILALPVGGLLYLALLPVLKRVLPKPAVVTKSIPVDSIPEVTVPVIPIPETEVQAHV
;
A
#
# COMPACT_ATOMS: atom_id res chain seq x y z
N LEU A 1 -36.69 -1.11 3.47
CA LEU A 1 -36.35 -1.78 2.19
C LEU A 1 -35.18 -1.12 1.45
N SER A 2 -34.88 0.19 1.68
CA SER A 2 -33.81 0.92 0.96
C SER A 2 -32.40 0.61 1.44
N THR A 3 -32.21 0.38 2.73
CA THR A 3 -30.86 0.22 3.33
C THR A 3 -30.18 -1.09 2.89
N SER A 4 -30.94 -2.16 2.72
CA SER A 4 -30.38 -3.46 2.29
C SER A 4 -29.96 -3.47 0.82
N ILE A 5 -30.63 -2.71 -0.03
CA ILE A 5 -30.29 -2.59 -1.47
C ILE A 5 -29.01 -1.77 -1.64
N ILE A 6 -28.88 -0.67 -0.91
CA ILE A 6 -27.68 0.19 -0.95
C ILE A 6 -26.47 -0.57 -0.41
N THR A 7 -26.61 -1.29 0.71
CA THR A 7 -25.53 -2.12 1.27
C THR A 7 -25.17 -3.28 0.33
N ALA A 8 -26.13 -3.94 -0.29
CA ALA A 8 -25.85 -5.00 -1.26
C ALA A 8 -25.18 -4.48 -2.53
N PHE A 9 -25.61 -3.31 -3.03
CA PHE A 9 -24.99 -2.66 -4.18
C PHE A 9 -23.54 -2.24 -3.90
N PHE A 10 -23.30 -1.61 -2.74
CA PHE A 10 -21.97 -1.18 -2.30
C PHE A 10 -21.04 -2.38 -2.08
N LYS A 11 -21.55 -3.45 -1.45
CA LYS A 11 -20.83 -4.71 -1.24
C LYS A 11 -20.44 -5.37 -2.55
N ARG A 12 -21.36 -5.43 -3.52
CA ARG A 12 -21.15 -6.16 -4.78
C ARG A 12 -20.32 -5.36 -5.80
N ARG A 13 -20.43 -4.03 -5.81
CA ARG A 13 -19.81 -3.18 -6.84
C ARG A 13 -18.50 -2.53 -6.42
N ILE A 14 -18.26 -2.44 -5.12
CA ILE A 14 -17.04 -1.83 -4.57
C ILE A 14 -16.25 -2.84 -3.74
N ILE A 15 -16.88 -3.44 -2.74
CA ILE A 15 -16.17 -4.30 -1.80
C ILE A 15 -15.69 -5.59 -2.46
N GLN A 16 -16.51 -6.25 -3.27
CA GLN A 16 -16.12 -7.51 -3.92
C GLN A 16 -15.00 -7.35 -4.96
N PRO A 17 -15.04 -6.38 -5.90
CA PRO A 17 -13.91 -6.15 -6.81
C PRO A 17 -12.61 -5.82 -6.08
N VAL A 18 -12.69 -4.98 -5.03
CA VAL A 18 -11.55 -4.64 -4.18
C VAL A 18 -10.99 -5.88 -3.49
N LEU A 19 -11.86 -6.69 -2.88
CA LEU A 19 -11.45 -7.96 -2.24
C LEU A 19 -10.85 -8.94 -3.25
N ASN A 20 -11.39 -9.00 -4.46
CA ASN A 20 -10.85 -9.88 -5.50
C ASN A 20 -9.46 -9.41 -5.97
N LEU A 21 -9.26 -8.10 -6.16
CA LEU A 21 -7.94 -7.53 -6.45
C LEU A 21 -6.95 -7.80 -5.30
N LEU A 22 -7.39 -7.62 -4.07
CA LEU A 22 -6.58 -7.89 -2.87
C LEU A 22 -6.25 -9.39 -2.72
N ARG A 23 -7.11 -10.28 -3.19
CA ARG A 23 -6.94 -11.74 -3.07
C ARG A 23 -6.11 -12.36 -4.18
N GLN A 24 -5.86 -11.65 -5.30
CA GLN A 24 -5.16 -12.21 -6.46
C GLN A 24 -3.74 -12.68 -6.12
N GLY A 25 -3.60 -13.99 -5.92
CA GLY A 25 -2.31 -14.66 -5.74
C GLY A 25 -1.54 -14.30 -4.47
N MET A 26 -2.17 -13.62 -3.49
CA MET A 26 -1.51 -13.23 -2.25
C MET A 26 -1.79 -14.22 -1.12
N THR A 27 -0.74 -14.56 -0.38
CA THR A 27 -0.90 -15.30 0.89
C THR A 27 -1.58 -14.42 1.94
N PRO A 28 -2.27 -15.00 2.96
CA PRO A 28 -2.87 -14.24 4.04
C PRO A 28 -1.91 -13.27 4.73
N HIS A 29 -0.64 -13.68 4.86
CA HIS A 29 0.42 -12.84 5.40
C HIS A 29 0.70 -11.61 4.53
N LYS A 30 0.95 -11.82 3.22
CA LYS A 30 1.21 -10.72 2.28
C LYS A 30 0.02 -9.75 2.21
N LEU A 31 -1.20 -10.28 2.25
CA LEU A 31 -2.40 -9.47 2.25
C LEU A 31 -2.53 -8.63 3.54
N ALA A 32 -2.27 -9.23 4.71
CA ALA A 32 -2.27 -8.50 5.99
C ALA A 32 -1.25 -7.36 6.00
N VAL A 33 -0.02 -7.62 5.52
CA VAL A 33 1.02 -6.58 5.41
C VAL A 33 0.62 -5.51 4.41
N THR A 34 0.05 -5.88 3.25
CA THR A 34 -0.41 -4.93 2.23
C THR A 34 -1.46 -3.97 2.79
N VAL A 35 -2.46 -4.51 3.50
CA VAL A 35 -3.53 -3.69 4.09
C VAL A 35 -2.99 -2.82 5.23
N ALA A 36 -2.17 -3.39 6.11
CA ALA A 36 -1.57 -2.63 7.21
C ALA A 36 -0.68 -1.49 6.69
N LEU A 37 0.21 -1.78 5.74
CA LEU A 37 1.08 -0.79 5.12
C LEU A 37 0.28 0.28 4.37
N GLY A 38 -0.69 -0.12 3.54
CA GLY A 38 -1.54 0.82 2.80
C GLY A 38 -2.32 1.75 3.73
N THR A 39 -2.82 1.21 4.87
CA THR A 39 -3.52 2.02 5.88
C THR A 39 -2.57 3.02 6.55
N VAL A 40 -1.42 2.57 7.02
CA VAL A 40 -0.44 3.44 7.70
C VAL A 40 0.06 4.54 6.78
N VAL A 41 0.40 4.21 5.53
CA VAL A 41 0.80 5.20 4.53
C VAL A 41 -0.36 6.11 4.15
N GLY A 42 -1.58 5.55 4.05
CA GLY A 42 -2.79 6.30 3.70
C GLY A 42 -3.18 7.38 4.70
N ILE A 43 -2.80 7.26 5.97
CA ILE A 43 -3.05 8.27 7.03
C ILE A 43 -1.89 9.26 7.23
N LEU A 44 -0.83 9.18 6.43
CA LEU A 44 0.30 10.12 6.49
C LEU A 44 -0.18 11.56 6.31
N PRO A 45 0.10 12.49 7.24
CA PRO A 45 -0.35 13.87 7.15
C PRO A 45 0.48 14.72 6.14
N ALA A 46 0.76 14.16 4.97
CA ALA A 46 1.46 14.81 3.87
C ALA A 46 0.74 14.50 2.55
N LEU A 47 0.00 15.47 2.05
CA LEU A 47 -0.76 15.32 0.82
C LEU A 47 0.18 15.13 -0.39
N GLY A 48 -0.17 14.19 -1.26
CA GLY A 48 0.59 13.90 -2.49
C GLY A 48 1.77 12.96 -2.32
N VAL A 49 2.33 12.80 -1.12
CA VAL A 49 3.49 11.92 -0.86
C VAL A 49 3.05 10.46 -0.67
N THR A 50 1.83 10.23 -0.25
CA THR A 50 1.28 8.91 0.10
C THR A 50 1.40 7.90 -1.05
N THR A 51 1.10 8.29 -2.28
CA THR A 51 1.17 7.40 -3.46
C THR A 51 2.61 6.99 -3.76
N VAL A 52 3.54 7.96 -3.76
CA VAL A 52 4.96 7.70 -4.03
C VAL A 52 5.54 6.79 -2.95
N MET A 53 5.30 7.12 -1.68
CA MET A 53 5.78 6.35 -0.55
C MET A 53 5.14 4.96 -0.49
N GLY A 54 3.84 4.85 -0.72
CA GLY A 54 3.13 3.57 -0.76
C GLY A 54 3.65 2.67 -1.88
N THR A 55 3.90 3.22 -3.06
CA THR A 55 4.49 2.50 -4.19
C THR A 55 5.91 2.04 -3.88
N ALA A 56 6.77 2.93 -3.36
CA ALA A 56 8.15 2.61 -3.03
C ALA A 56 8.25 1.52 -1.96
N LEU A 57 7.47 1.64 -0.88
CA LEU A 57 7.44 0.65 0.20
C LEU A 57 6.86 -0.68 -0.27
N ALA A 58 5.77 -0.67 -1.05
CA ALA A 58 5.19 -1.89 -1.60
C ALA A 58 6.19 -2.61 -2.52
N ALA A 59 6.91 -1.89 -3.38
CA ALA A 59 7.96 -2.45 -4.22
C ALA A 59 9.13 -3.00 -3.36
N ARG A 60 9.58 -2.26 -2.35
CA ARG A 60 10.67 -2.68 -1.44
C ARG A 60 10.35 -3.96 -0.68
N PHE A 61 9.12 -4.12 -0.25
CA PHE A 61 8.64 -5.31 0.48
C PHE A 61 8.05 -6.39 -0.43
N ARG A 62 8.14 -6.22 -1.76
CA ARG A 62 7.61 -7.17 -2.77
C ARG A 62 6.12 -7.48 -2.54
N LEU A 63 5.36 -6.46 -2.19
CA LEU A 63 3.91 -6.49 -2.02
C LEU A 63 3.20 -6.13 -3.33
N ASN A 64 1.90 -6.31 -3.38
CA ASN A 64 1.10 -5.83 -4.50
C ASN A 64 0.94 -4.31 -4.43
N ILE A 65 1.63 -3.59 -5.34
CA ILE A 65 1.63 -2.12 -5.40
C ILE A 65 0.21 -1.58 -5.59
N ALA A 66 -0.54 -2.15 -6.55
CA ALA A 66 -1.90 -1.69 -6.84
C ALA A 66 -2.82 -1.85 -5.62
N ALA A 67 -2.71 -2.98 -4.91
CA ALA A 67 -3.47 -3.22 -3.70
C ALA A 67 -3.07 -2.26 -2.56
N THR A 68 -1.78 -1.99 -2.36
CA THR A 68 -1.30 -1.05 -1.34
C THR A 68 -1.81 0.36 -1.61
N VAL A 69 -1.68 0.84 -2.84
CA VAL A 69 -2.14 2.17 -3.25
C VAL A 69 -3.66 2.29 -3.14
N LEU A 70 -4.39 1.24 -3.56
CA LEU A 70 -5.86 1.21 -3.42
C LEU A 70 -6.29 1.35 -1.96
N VAL A 71 -5.67 0.60 -1.04
CA VAL A 71 -5.95 0.70 0.40
C VAL A 71 -5.64 2.11 0.90
N SER A 72 -4.51 2.70 0.50
CA SER A 72 -4.17 4.08 0.87
C SER A 72 -5.25 5.07 0.44
N TYR A 73 -5.78 4.95 -0.78
CA TYR A 73 -6.88 5.81 -1.25
C TYR A 73 -8.19 5.59 -0.50
N LEU A 74 -8.51 4.36 -0.12
CA LEU A 74 -9.70 4.08 0.69
C LEU A 74 -9.64 4.72 2.08
N VAL A 75 -8.44 4.92 2.61
CA VAL A 75 -8.19 5.51 3.93
C VAL A 75 -8.07 7.04 3.86
N HIS A 76 -8.00 7.66 2.69
CA HIS A 76 -7.89 9.13 2.54
C HIS A 76 -8.92 9.95 3.34
N PRO A 77 -10.22 9.58 3.42
CA PRO A 77 -11.16 10.32 4.27
C PRO A 77 -10.72 10.34 5.74
N LEU A 78 -10.14 9.24 6.24
CA LEU A 78 -9.61 9.16 7.59
C LEU A 78 -8.32 10.00 7.73
N GLN A 79 -7.48 10.08 6.69
CA GLN A 79 -6.32 10.97 6.66
C GLN A 79 -6.71 12.42 6.93
N LEU A 80 -7.73 12.93 6.23
CA LEU A 80 -8.20 14.31 6.42
C LEU A 80 -8.67 14.56 7.87
N LEU A 81 -9.36 13.59 8.46
CA LEU A 81 -9.78 13.67 9.85
C LEU A 81 -8.61 13.68 10.84
N LEU A 82 -7.55 12.94 10.53
CA LEU A 82 -6.38 12.76 11.39
C LEU A 82 -5.31 13.84 11.23
N ILE A 83 -5.38 14.71 10.23
CA ILE A 83 -4.40 15.80 10.03
C ILE A 83 -4.31 16.67 11.27
N ILE A 84 -5.45 17.16 11.79
CA ILE A 84 -5.47 18.03 12.97
C ILE A 84 -4.94 17.31 14.22
N PRO A 85 -5.37 16.10 14.58
CA PRO A 85 -4.76 15.32 15.66
C PRO A 85 -3.26 15.15 15.53
N PHE A 86 -2.72 14.85 14.34
CA PHE A 86 -1.29 14.69 14.13
C PHE A 86 -0.52 16.01 14.28
N ILE A 87 -1.07 17.12 13.79
CA ILE A 87 -0.47 18.46 14.01
C ILE A 87 -0.41 18.75 15.51
N LYS A 88 -1.50 18.57 16.24
CA LYS A 88 -1.56 18.81 17.69
C LYS A 88 -0.58 17.88 18.44
N ALA A 89 -0.54 16.62 18.10
CA ALA A 89 0.41 15.67 18.68
C ALA A 89 1.86 16.09 18.41
N GLY A 90 2.18 16.50 17.18
CA GLY A 90 3.51 16.99 16.83
C GLY A 90 3.89 18.25 17.57
N ILE A 91 3.00 19.23 17.65
CA ILE A 91 3.20 20.48 18.41
C ILE A 91 3.48 20.17 19.88
N PHE A 92 2.68 19.29 20.48
CA PHE A 92 2.85 18.88 21.88
C PHE A 92 4.20 18.15 22.09
N MET A 93 4.57 17.23 21.20
CA MET A 93 5.82 16.46 21.32
C MET A 93 7.09 17.31 21.21
N PHE A 94 7.06 18.36 20.38
CA PHE A 94 8.23 19.22 20.14
C PHE A 94 8.17 20.55 20.92
N GLY A 95 7.15 20.75 21.75
CA GLY A 95 7.00 21.98 22.53
C GLY A 95 6.85 23.25 21.66
N LEU A 96 6.25 23.09 20.48
CA LEU A 96 6.07 24.20 19.56
C LEU A 96 4.91 25.10 20.04
N GLU A 97 4.93 26.38 19.64
CA GLU A 97 3.81 27.27 19.86
C GLU A 97 2.55 26.73 19.17
N GLU A 98 1.41 26.76 19.91
CA GLU A 98 0.14 26.33 19.33
C GLU A 98 -0.18 27.15 18.07
N LEU A 99 -0.32 26.44 16.96
CA LEU A 99 -0.90 27.01 15.76
C LEU A 99 -2.39 27.23 16.03
N LYS A 100 -2.81 28.48 16.13
CA LYS A 100 -4.21 28.81 16.06
C LYS A 100 -4.68 28.48 14.65
N LEU A 101 -5.44 27.39 14.52
CA LEU A 101 -5.91 26.87 13.23
C LEU A 101 -7.22 27.53 12.80
N SER A 102 -7.47 28.77 13.21
CA SER A 102 -8.59 29.56 12.70
C SER A 102 -8.28 30.03 11.28
N LEU A 103 -9.24 29.92 10.38
CA LEU A 103 -9.10 30.39 9.00
C LEU A 103 -8.75 31.87 8.92
N ASP A 104 -9.38 32.69 9.78
CA ASP A 104 -9.16 34.13 9.81
C ASP A 104 -7.72 34.48 10.24
N GLU A 105 -7.20 33.77 11.24
CA GLU A 105 -5.82 33.98 11.71
C GLU A 105 -4.79 33.50 10.68
N MET A 106 -5.07 32.40 10.00
CA MET A 106 -4.24 31.94 8.88
C MET A 106 -4.21 32.95 7.74
N ILE A 107 -5.36 33.47 7.33
CA ILE A 107 -5.46 34.51 6.29
C ILE A 107 -4.73 35.78 6.73
N ALA A 108 -4.90 36.22 7.97
CA ALA A 108 -4.21 37.40 8.51
C ALA A 108 -2.68 37.19 8.49
N MET A 109 -2.19 36.03 8.91
CA MET A 109 -0.78 35.69 8.91
C MET A 109 -0.18 35.69 7.48
N PHE A 110 -0.89 35.13 6.49
CA PHE A 110 -0.46 35.17 5.09
C PHE A 110 -0.47 36.59 4.49
N ARG A 111 -1.35 37.46 4.94
CA ARG A 111 -1.40 38.89 4.49
C ARG A 111 -0.27 39.73 5.09
N LEU A 112 0.15 39.44 6.32
CA LEU A 112 1.22 40.17 7.01
C LEU A 112 2.61 39.73 6.52
N ASP A 113 2.89 38.46 6.52
CA ASP A 113 4.15 37.86 6.07
C ASP A 113 3.91 36.45 5.58
N TRP A 114 3.78 36.29 4.27
CA TRP A 114 3.51 35.02 3.63
C TRP A 114 4.66 34.02 3.82
N LEU A 115 5.91 34.47 3.91
CA LEU A 115 7.07 33.61 4.06
C LEU A 115 7.15 33.05 5.47
N ALA A 116 6.92 33.88 6.49
CA ALA A 116 6.82 33.45 7.89
C ALA A 116 5.64 32.49 8.08
N ALA A 117 4.49 32.76 7.45
CA ALA A 117 3.32 31.89 7.45
C ALA A 117 3.64 30.51 6.85
N LEU A 118 4.29 30.47 5.70
CA LEU A 118 4.69 29.24 5.02
C LEU A 118 5.68 28.43 5.86
N ASN A 119 6.67 29.09 6.47
CA ASN A 119 7.65 28.43 7.34
C ASN A 119 6.96 27.82 8.57
N LYS A 120 6.03 28.50 9.19
CA LYS A 120 5.27 28.02 10.35
C LYS A 120 4.42 26.80 10.00
N LEU A 121 3.74 26.82 8.84
CA LEU A 121 3.00 25.67 8.34
C LEU A 121 3.91 24.48 7.99
N TRP A 122 5.08 24.75 7.42
CA TRP A 122 6.07 23.73 7.11
C TRP A 122 6.59 23.02 8.37
N VAL A 123 6.94 23.79 9.40
CA VAL A 123 7.39 23.25 10.70
C VAL A 123 6.29 22.42 11.35
N ALA A 124 5.05 22.89 11.33
CA ALA A 124 3.90 22.15 11.86
C ALA A 124 3.64 20.85 11.07
N ASN A 125 3.80 20.87 9.75
CA ASN A 125 3.67 19.68 8.92
C ASN A 125 4.78 18.67 9.23
N LEU A 126 6.03 19.12 9.37
CA LEU A 126 7.14 18.24 9.77
C LEU A 126 6.91 17.62 11.15
N ALA A 127 6.40 18.40 12.10
CA ALA A 127 6.04 17.90 13.43
C ALA A 127 4.93 16.84 13.35
N ALA A 128 3.90 17.07 12.53
CA ALA A 128 2.83 16.11 12.31
C ALA A 128 3.32 14.81 11.66
N VAL A 129 4.19 14.90 10.66
CA VAL A 129 4.83 13.75 10.01
C VAL A 129 5.70 12.97 11.00
N SER A 130 6.41 13.66 11.89
CA SER A 130 7.23 13.02 12.92
C SER A 130 6.36 12.26 13.94
N ALA A 131 5.26 12.86 14.39
CA ALA A 131 4.29 12.21 15.27
C ALA A 131 3.67 10.98 14.58
N TRP A 132 3.30 11.09 13.30
CA TRP A 132 2.85 9.97 12.50
C TRP A 132 3.93 8.87 12.41
N ALA A 133 5.18 9.21 12.14
CA ALA A 133 6.25 8.23 11.97
C ALA A 133 6.47 7.37 13.24
N ILE A 134 6.35 7.99 14.41
CA ILE A 134 6.43 7.27 15.70
C ILE A 134 5.28 6.31 15.87
N LEU A 135 4.05 6.70 15.47
CA LEU A 135 2.86 5.88 15.59
C LEU A 135 2.72 4.86 14.45
N ALA A 136 3.38 5.06 13.33
CA ALA A 136 3.29 4.22 12.14
C ALA A 136 3.62 2.75 12.41
N LEU A 137 4.72 2.49 13.13
CA LEU A 137 5.17 1.13 13.44
C LEU A 137 4.22 0.41 14.40
N PRO A 138 3.85 0.96 15.58
CA PRO A 138 2.94 0.28 16.49
C PRO A 138 1.54 0.10 15.88
N VAL A 139 1.00 1.10 15.20
CA VAL A 139 -0.31 0.99 14.56
C VAL A 139 -0.29 -0.03 13.42
N GLY A 140 0.73 0.01 12.57
CA GLY A 140 0.90 -0.97 11.49
C GLY A 140 1.07 -2.39 12.01
N GLY A 141 1.84 -2.57 13.09
CA GLY A 141 2.02 -3.85 13.75
C GLY A 141 0.72 -4.39 14.35
N LEU A 142 -0.04 -3.55 15.06
CA LEU A 142 -1.34 -3.92 15.62
C LEU A 142 -2.35 -4.29 14.54
N LEU A 143 -2.43 -3.49 13.46
CA LEU A 143 -3.29 -3.80 12.31
C LEU A 143 -2.90 -5.14 11.68
N TYR A 144 -1.62 -5.38 11.46
CA TYR A 144 -1.14 -6.65 10.92
C TYR A 144 -1.53 -7.82 11.83
N LEU A 145 -1.29 -7.72 13.14
CA LEU A 145 -1.63 -8.78 14.11
C LEU A 145 -3.13 -9.04 14.19
N ALA A 146 -3.96 -8.00 14.08
CA ALA A 146 -5.42 -8.13 14.07
C ALA A 146 -5.94 -8.75 12.76
N LEU A 147 -5.37 -8.33 11.61
CA LEU A 147 -5.83 -8.78 10.30
C LEU A 147 -5.39 -10.21 9.98
N LEU A 148 -4.20 -10.62 10.40
CA LEU A 148 -3.63 -11.92 10.05
C LEU A 148 -4.52 -13.11 10.44
N PRO A 149 -5.04 -13.23 11.69
CA PRO A 149 -5.91 -14.34 12.08
C PRO A 149 -7.23 -14.34 11.31
N VAL A 150 -7.78 -13.15 11.06
CA VAL A 150 -9.03 -13.02 10.27
C VAL A 150 -8.82 -13.49 8.85
N LEU A 151 -7.74 -13.07 8.20
CA LEU A 151 -7.43 -13.45 6.84
C LEU A 151 -7.08 -14.93 6.70
N LYS A 152 -6.40 -15.53 7.69
CA LYS A 152 -6.14 -16.99 7.72
C LYS A 152 -7.42 -17.82 7.79
N ARG A 153 -8.47 -17.29 8.41
CA ARG A 153 -9.78 -17.97 8.50
C ARG A 153 -10.62 -17.80 7.24
N VAL A 154 -10.52 -16.66 6.58
CA VAL A 154 -11.36 -16.29 5.42
C VAL A 154 -10.76 -16.71 4.09
N LEU A 155 -9.43 -16.76 3.98
CA LEU A 155 -8.78 -17.20 2.76
C LEU A 155 -8.58 -18.73 2.79
N PRO A 156 -9.00 -19.45 1.73
CA PRO A 156 -8.64 -20.85 1.56
C PRO A 156 -7.12 -20.99 1.58
N LYS A 157 -6.63 -22.06 2.21
CA LYS A 157 -5.21 -22.42 2.10
C LYS A 157 -4.86 -22.51 0.61
N PRO A 158 -3.74 -21.90 0.17
CA PRO A 158 -3.31 -22.09 -1.22
C PRO A 158 -3.23 -23.59 -1.48
N ALA A 159 -3.98 -24.08 -2.46
CA ALA A 159 -3.83 -25.45 -2.91
C ALA A 159 -2.38 -25.60 -3.33
N VAL A 160 -1.67 -26.48 -2.65
CA VAL A 160 -0.35 -26.92 -3.11
C VAL A 160 -0.63 -27.64 -4.42
N VAL A 161 -0.47 -26.95 -5.53
CA VAL A 161 -0.46 -27.56 -6.84
C VAL A 161 0.84 -28.35 -6.89
N THR A 162 0.81 -29.55 -6.33
CA THR A 162 1.78 -30.59 -6.64
C THR A 162 1.48 -30.98 -8.07
N LYS A 163 1.98 -30.20 -9.01
CA LYS A 163 2.03 -30.61 -10.40
C LYS A 163 3.16 -31.62 -10.51
N SER A 164 2.89 -32.83 -10.01
CA SER A 164 3.62 -34.02 -10.45
C SER A 164 3.21 -34.22 -11.91
N ILE A 165 3.99 -33.68 -12.81
CA ILE A 165 3.94 -34.09 -14.21
C ILE A 165 4.46 -35.53 -14.15
N PRO A 166 3.64 -36.54 -14.48
CA PRO A 166 4.15 -37.91 -14.58
C PRO A 166 5.28 -37.86 -15.60
N VAL A 167 6.46 -38.34 -15.21
CA VAL A 167 7.64 -38.38 -16.09
C VAL A 167 7.34 -39.19 -17.35
N ASP A 168 6.36 -40.10 -17.27
CA ASP A 168 5.91 -40.95 -18.38
C ASP A 168 5.09 -40.22 -19.46
N SER A 169 4.75 -38.93 -19.27
CA SER A 169 3.99 -38.16 -20.26
C SER A 169 4.84 -37.17 -21.07
N ILE A 170 6.17 -37.24 -20.94
CA ILE A 170 7.06 -36.49 -21.83
C ILE A 170 7.16 -37.29 -23.13
N PRO A 171 6.57 -36.84 -24.25
CA PRO A 171 6.79 -37.54 -25.51
C PRO A 171 8.29 -37.47 -25.81
N GLU A 172 8.87 -38.62 -26.10
CA GLU A 172 10.27 -38.74 -26.53
C GLU A 172 10.44 -37.85 -27.77
N VAL A 173 11.02 -36.65 -27.56
CA VAL A 173 11.33 -35.76 -28.68
C VAL A 173 12.51 -36.38 -29.40
N THR A 174 12.22 -37.23 -30.37
CA THR A 174 13.20 -37.65 -31.37
C THR A 174 13.66 -36.41 -32.13
N VAL A 175 14.77 -35.86 -31.71
CA VAL A 175 15.44 -34.78 -32.46
C VAL A 175 15.91 -35.41 -33.77
N PRO A 176 15.41 -34.98 -34.94
CA PRO A 176 15.93 -35.50 -36.20
C PRO A 176 17.41 -35.13 -36.28
N VAL A 177 18.27 -36.17 -36.39
CA VAL A 177 19.69 -35.96 -36.63
C VAL A 177 19.81 -35.41 -38.06
N ILE A 178 20.04 -34.12 -38.17
CA ILE A 178 20.35 -33.47 -39.46
C ILE A 178 21.77 -33.91 -39.81
N PRO A 179 21.96 -34.72 -40.92
CA PRO A 179 23.31 -35.08 -41.34
C PRO A 179 24.08 -33.80 -41.73
N ILE A 180 25.22 -33.60 -41.10
CA ILE A 180 26.15 -32.51 -41.46
C ILE A 180 26.72 -32.89 -42.80
N PRO A 181 26.62 -32.07 -43.88
CA PRO A 181 27.24 -32.38 -45.15
C PRO A 181 28.77 -32.37 -45.00
N GLU A 182 29.40 -33.49 -45.36
CA GLU A 182 30.85 -33.73 -45.24
C GLU A 182 31.75 -32.80 -46.10
N THR A 183 31.18 -31.81 -46.74
CA THR A 183 31.89 -30.96 -47.71
C THR A 183 32.62 -29.74 -47.12
N GLU A 184 32.51 -29.47 -45.80
CA GLU A 184 33.17 -28.28 -45.20
C GLU A 184 34.49 -28.56 -44.45
N VAL A 185 34.94 -29.83 -44.35
CA VAL A 185 36.15 -30.15 -43.55
C VAL A 185 37.44 -30.08 -44.39
N GLN A 186 37.39 -29.84 -45.70
CA GLN A 186 38.62 -29.82 -46.55
C GLN A 186 39.11 -28.45 -47.01
N ALA A 187 38.63 -27.32 -46.44
CA ALA A 187 39.03 -25.98 -46.89
C ALA A 187 40.05 -25.25 -45.98
N HIS A 188 40.58 -25.89 -44.95
CA HIS A 188 41.63 -25.27 -44.11
C HIS A 188 42.72 -26.30 -43.74
N VAL A 189 43.53 -26.67 -44.76
CA VAL A 189 44.90 -27.17 -44.57
C VAL A 189 45.79 -26.39 -45.54
#